data_513fbc7fd8dfa723da54bac88cb02c28
#
_entry.id   513fbc7fd8dfa723da54bac88cb02c28
#
_cell.length_a   1.000
_cell.length_b   1.000
_cell.length_c   1.000
_cell.angle_alpha   90.00
_cell.angle_beta   90.00
_cell.angle_gamma   90.00
#
_symmetry.space_group_name_H-M   'P 1'
#
loop_
_entity.id
_entity.type
_entity.pdbx_description
1 polymer ?
#
loop_
_entity_poly.entity_id
_entity_poly.type
_entity_poly.pdbx_seq_one_letter_code
_entity_poly.pdbx_strand_id
1 'polypeptide(L)'
;MRATFKLTEGCIEAISIVATHLGIKQKSLFDHLVEDSHSLMSIASEIQNIKLTKEYIANSQRIQKTYVLSRNSLISLDSVSKNYNAPRDALVEYSVQRLLPIIAKERARHAKRKKLSVEITQHFEKGKQLLDKALMALGEDDPLCDKFEAAMVFYANAYNNIDSFIERSKIIEDFDPDLVVKIFK
;
A
#
# COMPACT_ATOMS: atom_id res chain seq x y z
N MET A 1 -18.77 -10.73 6.35
CA MET A 1 -19.24 -10.57 7.74
C MET A 1 -18.56 -9.35 8.35
N ARG A 2 -19.04 -8.85 9.51
CA ARG A 2 -18.37 -7.74 10.23
C ARG A 2 -17.75 -8.29 11.50
N ALA A 3 -16.50 -7.88 11.77
CA ALA A 3 -15.82 -8.20 13.02
C ALA A 3 -15.17 -6.94 13.58
N THR A 4 -15.17 -6.82 14.89
CA THR A 4 -14.63 -5.67 15.61
C THR A 4 -13.37 -6.09 16.35
N PHE A 5 -12.31 -5.29 16.21
CA PHE A 5 -11.01 -5.50 16.81
C PHE A 5 -10.59 -4.27 17.60
N LYS A 6 -9.80 -4.47 18.64
CA LYS A 6 -9.11 -3.41 19.38
C LYS A 6 -7.66 -3.37 18.89
N LEU A 7 -7.36 -2.42 18.01
CA LEU A 7 -6.09 -2.28 17.34
C LEU A 7 -5.42 -0.95 17.73
N THR A 8 -4.12 -0.90 17.61
CA THR A 8 -3.39 0.36 17.75
C THR A 8 -3.65 1.27 16.56
N GLU A 9 -3.49 2.57 16.76
CA GLU A 9 -3.66 3.57 15.70
C GLU A 9 -2.75 3.30 14.51
N GLY A 10 -1.47 3.01 14.75
CA GLY A 10 -0.52 2.66 13.70
C GLY A 10 -0.90 1.42 12.90
N CYS A 11 -1.52 0.40 13.54
CA CYS A 11 -2.04 -0.77 12.83
C CYS A 11 -3.21 -0.41 11.91
N ILE A 12 -4.14 0.42 12.39
CA ILE A 12 -5.29 0.91 11.61
C ILE A 12 -4.81 1.73 10.40
N GLU A 13 -3.84 2.62 10.63
CA GLU A 13 -3.23 3.45 9.60
C GLU A 13 -2.51 2.61 8.56
N ALA A 14 -1.68 1.63 8.96
CA ALA A 14 -0.99 0.72 8.06
C ALA A 14 -1.95 -0.03 7.12
N ILE A 15 -3.06 -0.55 7.65
CA ILE A 15 -4.09 -1.22 6.84
C ILE A 15 -4.67 -0.25 5.81
N SER A 16 -4.97 0.99 6.21
CA SER A 16 -5.56 1.99 5.32
C SER A 16 -4.60 2.40 4.21
N ILE A 17 -3.35 2.70 4.55
CA ILE A 17 -2.31 3.14 3.62
C ILE A 17 -1.99 2.05 2.60
N VAL A 18 -1.78 0.81 3.05
CA VAL A 18 -1.47 -0.30 2.14
C VAL A 18 -2.63 -0.58 1.20
N ALA A 19 -3.88 -0.59 1.71
CA ALA A 19 -5.04 -0.80 0.86
C ALA A 19 -5.17 0.29 -0.21
N THR A 20 -4.99 1.56 0.17
CA THR A 20 -5.03 2.71 -0.74
C THR A 20 -3.90 2.67 -1.76
N HIS A 21 -2.67 2.39 -1.33
CA HIS A 21 -1.50 2.28 -2.21
C HIS A 21 -1.65 1.18 -3.26
N LEU A 22 -2.20 0.04 -2.85
CA LEU A 22 -2.46 -1.09 -3.77
C LEU A 22 -3.73 -0.90 -4.63
N GLY A 23 -4.53 0.13 -4.37
CA GLY A 23 -5.81 0.34 -5.06
C GLY A 23 -6.84 -0.74 -4.77
N ILE A 24 -6.75 -1.40 -3.61
CA ILE A 24 -7.68 -2.46 -3.19
C ILE A 24 -8.54 -2.01 -2.00
N LYS A 25 -9.67 -2.69 -1.81
CA LYS A 25 -10.51 -2.43 -0.62
C LYS A 25 -9.81 -2.96 0.64
N GLN A 26 -9.95 -2.26 1.77
CA GLN A 26 -9.46 -2.72 3.08
C GLN A 26 -9.94 -4.14 3.41
N LYS A 27 -11.17 -4.50 2.98
CA LYS A 27 -11.70 -5.86 3.10
C LYS A 27 -10.78 -6.88 2.42
N SER A 28 -10.38 -6.64 1.18
CA SER A 28 -9.55 -7.57 0.40
C SER A 28 -8.16 -7.70 1.02
N LEU A 29 -7.58 -6.58 1.49
CA LEU A 29 -6.31 -6.61 2.20
C LEU A 29 -6.41 -7.43 3.49
N PHE A 30 -7.46 -7.18 4.28
CA PHE A 30 -7.67 -7.86 5.55
C PHE A 30 -7.88 -9.37 5.36
N ASP A 31 -8.71 -9.75 4.38
CA ASP A 31 -8.93 -11.14 4.02
C ASP A 31 -7.59 -11.82 3.66
N HIS A 32 -6.76 -11.16 2.85
CA HIS A 32 -5.44 -11.68 2.47
C HIS A 32 -4.49 -11.86 3.66
N LEU A 33 -4.54 -10.96 4.64
CA LEU A 33 -3.71 -11.05 5.85
C LEU A 33 -4.07 -12.23 6.77
N VAL A 34 -5.35 -12.60 6.81
CA VAL A 34 -5.87 -13.58 7.78
C VAL A 34 -6.40 -14.88 7.15
N GLU A 35 -6.39 -15.00 5.84
CA GLU A 35 -6.88 -16.20 5.14
C GLU A 35 -5.85 -17.34 5.17
N ASP A 36 -4.56 -17.02 5.17
CA ASP A 36 -3.49 -18.01 5.25
C ASP A 36 -3.34 -18.55 6.69
N SER A 37 -3.96 -19.69 6.93
CA SER A 37 -3.92 -20.38 8.23
C SER A 37 -2.50 -20.71 8.68
N HIS A 38 -1.58 -21.07 7.77
CA HIS A 38 -0.20 -21.37 8.11
C HIS A 38 0.54 -20.14 8.65
N SER A 39 0.38 -19.02 7.98
CA SER A 39 0.91 -17.74 8.46
C SER A 39 0.35 -17.34 9.81
N LEU A 40 -0.96 -17.51 10.03
CA LEU A 40 -1.59 -17.23 11.32
C LEU A 40 -1.10 -18.16 12.42
N MET A 41 -0.89 -19.45 12.16
CA MET A 41 -0.33 -20.42 13.12
C MET A 41 1.09 -20.06 13.52
N SER A 42 1.94 -19.66 12.55
CA SER A 42 3.29 -19.16 12.82
C SER A 42 3.26 -17.95 13.75
N ILE A 43 2.40 -16.96 13.45
CA ILE A 43 2.20 -15.79 14.30
C ILE A 43 1.71 -16.19 15.68
N ALA A 44 0.75 -17.08 15.79
CA ALA A 44 0.22 -17.53 17.08
C ALA A 44 1.29 -18.18 17.96
N SER A 45 2.18 -18.99 17.35
CA SER A 45 3.32 -19.60 18.03
C SER A 45 4.32 -18.54 18.52
N GLU A 46 4.58 -17.50 17.72
CA GLU A 46 5.43 -16.37 18.14
C GLU A 46 4.81 -15.61 19.32
N ILE A 47 3.51 -15.35 19.28
CA ILE A 47 2.76 -14.68 20.35
C ILE A 47 2.87 -15.47 21.68
N GLN A 48 2.76 -16.78 21.63
CA GLN A 48 2.92 -17.63 22.84
C GLN A 48 4.33 -17.56 23.42
N ASN A 49 5.35 -17.54 22.57
CA ASN A 49 6.76 -17.49 23.00
C ASN A 49 7.14 -16.14 23.63
N ILE A 50 6.50 -15.05 23.26
CA ILE A 50 6.74 -13.69 23.79
C ILE A 50 5.92 -13.49 25.07
N LYS A 51 5.59 -14.41 25.91
CA LYS A 51 4.79 -14.19 27.13
C LYS A 51 4.02 -12.86 27.07
N LEU A 52 3.05 -12.78 26.15
CA LEU A 52 2.15 -11.64 26.07
C LEU A 52 1.31 -11.61 27.34
N THR A 53 1.94 -11.10 28.39
CA THR A 53 1.31 -10.89 29.67
C THR A 53 0.13 -9.93 29.48
N LYS A 54 -0.83 -10.01 30.37
CA LYS A 54 -1.97 -9.07 30.44
C LYS A 54 -1.53 -7.59 30.40
N GLU A 55 -0.28 -7.29 30.76
CA GLU A 55 0.35 -5.96 30.68
C GLU A 55 0.47 -5.40 29.26
N TYR A 56 0.73 -6.24 28.24
CA TYR A 56 0.76 -5.80 26.85
C TYR A 56 -0.61 -5.29 26.38
N ILE A 57 -1.70 -5.96 26.82
CA ILE A 57 -3.07 -5.57 26.47
C ILE A 57 -3.49 -4.30 27.22
N ALA A 58 -2.96 -4.08 28.42
CA ALA A 58 -3.34 -2.97 29.30
C ALA A 58 -2.62 -1.64 28.96
N ASN A 59 -1.40 -1.68 28.43
CA ASN A 59 -0.53 -0.50 28.30
C ASN A 59 -0.56 0.22 26.95
N SER A 60 -1.24 -0.30 25.91
CA SER A 60 -1.36 0.38 24.63
C SER A 60 -2.75 0.97 24.44
N GLN A 61 -2.80 2.26 24.10
CA GLN A 61 -4.04 2.93 23.72
C GLN A 61 -4.56 2.27 22.43
N ARG A 62 -5.68 1.54 22.53
CA ARG A 62 -6.27 0.78 21.45
C ARG A 62 -7.61 1.35 21.06
N ILE A 63 -7.83 1.45 19.76
CA ILE A 63 -9.05 1.97 19.15
C ILE A 63 -9.88 0.79 18.67
N GLN A 64 -11.17 0.83 18.98
CA GLN A 64 -12.12 -0.16 18.49
C GLN A 64 -12.48 0.14 17.05
N LYS A 65 -12.14 -0.78 16.12
CA LYS A 65 -12.41 -0.64 14.70
C LYS A 65 -13.13 -1.88 14.16
N THR A 66 -14.15 -1.64 13.34
CA THR A 66 -14.92 -2.72 12.69
C THR A 66 -14.49 -2.85 11.24
N TYR A 67 -14.12 -4.07 10.85
CA TYR A 67 -13.78 -4.42 9.48
C TYR A 67 -14.80 -5.40 8.89
N VAL A 68 -14.94 -5.36 7.57
CA VAL A 68 -15.69 -6.35 6.81
C VAL A 68 -14.72 -7.44 6.37
N LEU A 69 -15.02 -8.70 6.69
CA LEU A 69 -14.20 -9.87 6.33
C LEU A 69 -15.02 -10.89 5.54
N SER A 70 -14.33 -11.79 4.87
CA SER A 70 -14.94 -13.01 4.35
C SER A 70 -15.32 -13.95 5.51
N ARG A 71 -16.22 -14.89 5.23
CA ARG A 71 -16.57 -15.91 6.22
C ARG A 71 -15.39 -16.82 6.53
N ASN A 72 -14.62 -17.16 5.51
CA ASN A 72 -13.44 -18.04 5.64
C ASN A 72 -12.36 -17.38 6.49
N SER A 73 -12.05 -16.09 6.24
CA SER A 73 -11.09 -15.32 7.04
C SER A 73 -11.46 -15.28 8.53
N LEU A 74 -12.74 -15.10 8.82
CA LEU A 74 -13.20 -15.08 10.21
C LEU A 74 -13.09 -16.46 10.87
N ILE A 75 -13.45 -17.52 10.15
CA ILE A 75 -13.33 -18.91 10.64
C ILE A 75 -11.86 -19.26 10.90
N SER A 76 -10.95 -18.94 9.97
CA SER A 76 -9.51 -19.16 10.13
C SER A 76 -8.97 -18.46 11.36
N LEU A 77 -9.30 -17.16 11.50
CA LEU A 77 -8.85 -16.35 12.64
C LEU A 77 -9.38 -16.89 13.99
N ASP A 78 -10.66 -17.28 14.06
CA ASP A 78 -11.28 -17.82 15.26
C ASP A 78 -10.71 -19.21 15.61
N SER A 79 -10.46 -20.04 14.62
CA SER A 79 -9.85 -21.36 14.80
C SER A 79 -8.44 -21.26 15.37
N VAL A 80 -7.58 -20.43 14.76
CA VAL A 80 -6.20 -20.24 15.24
C VAL A 80 -6.21 -19.59 16.62
N SER A 81 -7.02 -18.58 16.84
CA SER A 81 -7.16 -17.91 18.15
C SER A 81 -7.48 -18.90 19.27
N LYS A 82 -8.43 -19.83 19.04
CA LYS A 82 -8.83 -20.84 20.02
C LYS A 82 -7.76 -21.90 20.21
N ASN A 83 -7.22 -22.46 19.12
CA ASN A 83 -6.26 -23.56 19.18
C ASN A 83 -4.93 -23.17 19.85
N TYR A 84 -4.51 -21.92 19.68
CA TYR A 84 -3.25 -21.40 20.22
C TYR A 84 -3.46 -20.47 21.42
N ASN A 85 -4.68 -20.31 21.91
CA ASN A 85 -5.00 -19.36 22.99
C ASN A 85 -4.41 -17.96 22.77
N ALA A 86 -4.42 -17.50 21.51
CA ALA A 86 -3.89 -16.22 21.09
C ALA A 86 -5.03 -15.22 20.83
N PRO A 87 -5.00 -13.99 21.40
CA PRO A 87 -6.04 -12.99 21.16
C PRO A 87 -6.15 -12.64 19.68
N ARG A 88 -7.37 -12.57 19.13
CA ARG A 88 -7.61 -12.21 17.72
C ARG A 88 -7.00 -10.86 17.34
N ASP A 89 -7.08 -9.89 18.26
CA ASP A 89 -6.54 -8.55 18.05
C ASP A 89 -5.02 -8.60 17.85
N ALA A 90 -4.32 -9.40 18.66
CA ALA A 90 -2.88 -9.62 18.54
C ALA A 90 -2.53 -10.33 17.22
N LEU A 91 -3.28 -11.37 16.82
CA LEU A 91 -3.07 -12.04 15.54
C LEU A 91 -3.14 -11.07 14.36
N VAL A 92 -4.13 -10.16 14.37
CA VAL A 92 -4.27 -9.13 13.35
C VAL A 92 -3.11 -8.15 13.38
N GLU A 93 -2.72 -7.64 14.54
CA GLU A 93 -1.61 -6.68 14.67
C GLU A 93 -0.28 -7.28 14.16
N TYR A 94 0.03 -8.52 14.52
CA TYR A 94 1.22 -9.21 14.02
C TYR A 94 1.15 -9.50 12.51
N SER A 95 -0.04 -9.82 11.99
CA SER A 95 -0.21 -9.98 10.54
C SER A 95 0.08 -8.67 9.81
N VAL A 96 -0.34 -7.53 10.35
CA VAL A 96 -0.05 -6.20 9.77
C VAL A 96 1.45 -5.88 9.82
N GLN A 97 2.16 -6.26 10.88
CA GLN A 97 3.62 -6.05 10.95
C GLN A 97 4.39 -6.72 9.82
N ARG A 98 3.92 -7.85 9.31
CA ARG A 98 4.52 -8.49 8.13
C ARG A 98 4.45 -7.64 6.86
N LEU A 99 3.59 -6.62 6.84
CA LEU A 99 3.53 -5.67 5.74
C LEU A 99 4.66 -4.62 5.80
N LEU A 100 5.28 -4.38 6.96
CA LEU A 100 6.29 -3.34 7.12
C LEU A 100 7.48 -3.46 6.15
N PRO A 101 8.07 -4.65 5.92
CA PRO A 101 9.13 -4.80 4.92
C PRO A 101 8.63 -4.51 3.50
N ILE A 102 7.37 -4.83 3.20
CA ILE A 102 6.75 -4.56 1.89
C ILE A 102 6.58 -3.05 1.72
N ILE A 103 6.07 -2.37 2.75
CA ILE A 103 5.91 -0.91 2.77
C ILE A 103 7.26 -0.22 2.57
N ALA A 104 8.31 -0.64 3.30
CA ALA A 104 9.65 -0.09 3.17
C ALA A 104 10.20 -0.25 1.75
N LYS A 105 10.01 -1.43 1.14
CA LYS A 105 10.41 -1.70 -0.24
C LYS A 105 9.66 -0.83 -1.24
N GLU A 106 8.35 -0.65 -1.06
CA GLU A 106 7.54 0.21 -1.93
C GLU A 106 7.86 1.70 -1.76
N ARG A 107 8.17 2.18 -0.55
CA ARG A 107 8.70 3.54 -0.35
C ARG A 107 9.99 3.78 -1.13
N ALA A 108 10.92 2.83 -1.06
CA ALA A 108 12.18 2.93 -1.82
C ALA A 108 11.93 2.91 -3.34
N ARG A 109 10.96 2.12 -3.81
CA ARG A 109 10.56 2.11 -5.23
C ARG A 109 9.89 3.42 -5.63
N HIS A 110 8.99 3.93 -4.79
CA HIS A 110 8.30 5.19 -5.04
C HIS A 110 9.31 6.36 -5.17
N ALA A 111 10.30 6.44 -4.30
CA ALA A 111 11.36 7.44 -4.41
C ALA A 111 12.14 7.35 -5.74
N LYS A 112 12.39 6.12 -6.24
CA LYS A 112 13.00 5.92 -7.57
C LYS A 112 12.06 6.36 -8.70
N ARG A 113 10.77 6.03 -8.61
CA ARG A 113 9.75 6.44 -9.60
C ARG A 113 9.67 7.97 -9.71
N LYS A 114 9.69 8.69 -8.58
CA LYS A 114 9.72 10.17 -8.57
C LYS A 114 10.93 10.74 -9.30
N LYS A 115 12.12 10.16 -9.12
CA LYS A 115 13.30 10.59 -9.85
C LYS A 115 13.15 10.38 -11.36
N LEU A 116 12.69 9.19 -11.76
CA LEU A 116 12.46 8.88 -13.17
C LEU A 116 11.35 9.74 -13.80
N SER A 117 10.32 10.10 -13.02
CA SER A 117 9.26 11.00 -13.51
C SER A 117 9.81 12.35 -13.93
N VAL A 118 10.77 12.91 -13.21
CA VAL A 118 11.42 14.17 -13.59
C VAL A 118 12.11 14.04 -14.95
N GLU A 119 12.80 12.92 -15.21
CA GLU A 119 13.46 12.67 -16.49
C GLU A 119 12.43 12.49 -17.62
N ILE A 120 11.33 11.78 -17.36
CA ILE A 120 10.22 11.62 -18.30
C ILE A 120 9.61 12.98 -18.65
N THR A 121 9.38 13.85 -17.66
CA THR A 121 8.88 15.21 -17.87
C THR A 121 9.81 16.01 -18.78
N GLN A 122 11.10 15.99 -18.49
CA GLN A 122 12.10 16.68 -19.31
C GLN A 122 12.13 16.17 -20.77
N HIS A 123 11.96 14.86 -20.93
CA HIS A 123 11.91 14.25 -22.27
C HIS A 123 10.64 14.65 -23.02
N PHE A 124 9.51 14.71 -22.35
CA PHE A 124 8.24 15.17 -22.92
C PHE A 124 8.33 16.65 -23.39
N GLU A 125 8.90 17.52 -22.55
CA GLU A 125 9.09 18.92 -22.92
C GLU A 125 10.04 19.10 -24.12
N LYS A 126 11.11 18.30 -24.20
CA LYS A 126 11.97 18.28 -25.39
C LYS A 126 11.22 17.83 -26.65
N GLY A 127 10.34 16.86 -26.51
CA GLY A 127 9.47 16.41 -27.61
C GLY A 127 8.58 17.53 -28.14
N LYS A 128 7.92 18.28 -27.23
CA LYS A 128 7.12 19.45 -27.62
C LYS A 128 7.94 20.50 -28.37
N GLN A 129 9.11 20.87 -27.84
CA GLN A 129 10.01 21.82 -28.50
C GLN A 129 10.46 21.36 -29.88
N LEU A 130 10.59 20.04 -30.09
CA LEU A 130 10.95 19.49 -31.40
C LEU A 130 9.77 19.54 -32.36
N LEU A 131 8.54 19.30 -31.90
CA LEU A 131 7.32 19.47 -32.67
C LEU A 131 7.15 20.94 -33.12
N ASP A 132 7.31 21.91 -32.20
CA ASP A 132 7.24 23.33 -32.51
C ASP A 132 8.26 23.71 -33.60
N LYS A 133 9.50 23.20 -33.53
CA LYS A 133 10.51 23.41 -34.56
C LYS A 133 10.12 22.81 -35.88
N ALA A 134 9.51 21.62 -35.93
CA ALA A 134 9.04 20.99 -37.13
C ALA A 134 7.93 21.81 -37.81
N LEU A 135 6.95 22.26 -37.01
CA LEU A 135 5.86 23.14 -37.48
C LEU A 135 6.38 24.44 -38.07
N MET A 136 7.36 25.08 -37.44
CA MET A 136 8.00 26.29 -37.91
C MET A 136 8.77 26.08 -39.25
N ALA A 137 9.39 24.92 -39.40
CA ALA A 137 10.26 24.64 -40.56
C ALA A 137 9.52 24.12 -41.76
N LEU A 138 8.47 23.32 -41.56
CA LEU A 138 7.75 22.58 -42.60
C LEU A 138 6.33 23.09 -42.84
N GLY A 139 5.75 23.81 -41.90
CA GLY A 139 4.36 24.23 -41.88
C GLY A 139 3.40 23.20 -41.27
N GLU A 140 2.18 23.68 -40.97
CA GLU A 140 1.17 22.84 -40.29
C GLU A 140 0.62 21.72 -41.20
N ASP A 141 0.64 21.91 -42.53
CA ASP A 141 0.10 20.96 -43.50
C ASP A 141 1.08 19.83 -43.87
N ASP A 142 2.26 19.79 -43.26
CA ASP A 142 3.25 18.75 -43.59
C ASP A 142 2.91 17.43 -42.89
N PRO A 143 2.84 16.29 -43.69
CA PRO A 143 2.50 14.99 -43.11
C PRO A 143 3.41 14.48 -42.01
N LEU A 144 4.65 15.01 -41.89
CA LEU A 144 5.55 14.68 -40.77
C LEU A 144 5.05 15.30 -39.48
N CYS A 145 4.55 16.56 -39.57
CA CYS A 145 4.01 17.29 -38.42
C CYS A 145 2.79 16.58 -37.86
N ASP A 146 1.84 16.15 -38.70
CA ASP A 146 0.66 15.37 -38.31
C ASP A 146 1.03 14.11 -37.55
N LYS A 147 1.99 13.34 -38.06
CA LYS A 147 2.43 12.08 -37.46
C LYS A 147 3.14 12.33 -36.13
N PHE A 148 3.92 13.39 -36.06
CA PHE A 148 4.64 13.73 -34.83
C PHE A 148 3.68 14.25 -33.76
N GLU A 149 2.70 15.06 -34.12
CA GLU A 149 1.64 15.51 -33.21
C GLU A 149 0.85 14.32 -32.63
N ALA A 150 0.44 13.37 -33.48
CA ALA A 150 -0.22 12.15 -33.02
C ALA A 150 0.65 11.36 -32.02
N ALA A 151 1.96 11.25 -32.26
CA ALA A 151 2.91 10.61 -31.32
C ALA A 151 3.00 11.39 -30.01
N MET A 152 3.01 12.72 -30.03
CA MET A 152 3.07 13.56 -28.84
C MET A 152 1.77 13.49 -28.04
N VAL A 153 0.60 13.38 -28.65
CA VAL A 153 -0.68 13.15 -27.97
C VAL A 153 -0.67 11.81 -27.23
N PHE A 154 -0.17 10.76 -27.87
CA PHE A 154 -0.01 9.45 -27.21
C PHE A 154 0.94 9.54 -26.01
N TYR A 155 2.07 10.26 -26.18
CA TYR A 155 3.03 10.44 -25.10
C TYR A 155 2.44 11.27 -23.94
N ALA A 156 1.66 12.31 -24.21
CA ALA A 156 0.95 13.11 -23.21
C ALA A 156 0.01 12.26 -22.36
N ASN A 157 -0.77 11.37 -23.00
CA ASN A 157 -1.65 10.45 -22.29
C ASN A 157 -0.87 9.48 -21.38
N ALA A 158 0.25 8.92 -21.86
CA ALA A 158 1.11 8.07 -21.07
C ALA A 158 1.73 8.82 -19.89
N TYR A 159 2.20 10.05 -20.11
CA TYR A 159 2.74 10.93 -19.07
C TYR A 159 1.71 11.21 -17.96
N ASN A 160 0.49 11.62 -18.34
CA ASN A 160 -0.58 11.90 -17.38
C ASN A 160 -0.94 10.67 -16.52
N ASN A 161 -0.92 9.49 -17.12
CA ASN A 161 -1.16 8.24 -16.41
C ASN A 161 -0.04 7.93 -15.40
N ILE A 162 1.23 8.17 -15.77
CA ILE A 162 2.38 8.00 -14.89
C ILE A 162 2.31 8.99 -13.73
N ASP A 163 2.05 10.26 -14.00
CA ASP A 163 1.94 11.30 -13.00
C ASP A 163 0.82 11.00 -12.00
N SER A 164 -0.36 10.66 -12.48
CA SER A 164 -1.50 10.24 -11.65
C SER A 164 -1.17 9.00 -10.78
N PHE A 165 -0.37 8.07 -11.29
CA PHE A 165 0.07 6.91 -10.53
C PHE A 165 1.03 7.30 -9.41
N ILE A 166 1.98 8.20 -9.68
CA ILE A 166 2.94 8.70 -8.69
C ILE A 166 2.23 9.49 -7.60
N GLU A 167 1.31 10.39 -7.97
CA GLU A 167 0.53 11.18 -7.01
C GLU A 167 -0.29 10.28 -6.06
N ARG A 168 -0.99 9.28 -6.58
CA ARG A 168 -1.74 8.33 -5.73
C ARG A 168 -0.84 7.54 -4.79
N SER A 169 0.40 7.32 -5.19
CA SER A 169 1.37 6.55 -4.39
C SER A 169 2.03 7.38 -3.29
N LYS A 170 1.82 8.70 -3.21
CA LYS A 170 2.37 9.58 -2.16
C LYS A 170 1.99 9.13 -0.75
N ILE A 171 0.81 8.55 -0.58
CA ILE A 171 0.32 8.11 0.73
C ILE A 171 1.30 7.17 1.45
N ILE A 172 2.17 6.47 0.71
CA ILE A 172 3.17 5.58 1.31
C ILE A 172 4.36 6.35 1.90
N GLU A 173 4.58 7.61 1.49
CA GLU A 173 5.65 8.47 2.03
C GLU A 173 5.31 8.95 3.44
N ASP A 174 4.04 9.23 3.70
CA ASP A 174 3.54 9.80 4.95
C ASP A 174 3.45 8.75 6.08
N PHE A 175 3.51 7.47 5.74
CA PHE A 175 3.43 6.39 6.71
C PHE A 175 4.66 6.35 7.63
N ASP A 176 4.43 6.44 8.94
CA ASP A 176 5.46 6.26 9.96
C ASP A 176 5.52 4.79 10.43
N PRO A 177 6.51 4.00 9.98
CA PRO A 177 6.63 2.61 10.40
C PRO A 177 6.90 2.46 11.89
N ASP A 178 7.44 3.48 12.57
CA ASP A 178 7.70 3.45 14.00
C ASP A 178 6.43 3.42 14.85
N LEU A 179 5.31 3.90 14.31
CA LEU A 179 4.00 3.78 14.97
C LEU A 179 3.54 2.33 15.12
N VAL A 180 3.93 1.44 14.20
CA VAL A 180 3.60 0.01 14.25
C VAL A 180 4.63 -0.77 15.08
N VAL A 181 5.91 -0.42 15.00
CA VAL A 181 7.02 -1.13 15.67
C VAL A 181 7.08 -0.87 17.18
N LYS A 182 6.62 0.29 17.66
CA LYS A 182 6.61 0.63 19.09
C LYS A 182 5.76 -0.29 19.97
N ILE A 183 4.94 -1.12 19.35
CA ILE A 183 4.05 -2.05 20.05
C ILE A 183 4.78 -3.30 20.54
N PHE A 184 5.91 -3.66 19.92
CA PHE A 184 6.57 -4.95 20.09
C PHE A 184 8.05 -4.85 20.52
N LYS A 185 8.46 -3.72 21.11
CA LYS A 185 9.76 -3.60 21.77
C LYS A 185 9.70 -3.99 23.23
#